data_39f2f03b9cff5987432052336d43d5a2
#
_entry.id   39f2f03b9cff5987432052336d43d5a2
#
_cell.length_a   1.000
_cell.length_b   1.000
_cell.length_c   1.000
_cell.angle_alpha   90.00
_cell.angle_beta   90.00
_cell.angle_gamma   90.00
#
_symmetry.space_group_name_H-M   'P 1'
#
loop_
_entity.id
_entity.type
_entity.pdbx_description
1 polymer ?
#
loop_
_entity_poly.entity_id
_entity_poly.type
_entity_poly.pdbx_seq_one_letter_code
_entity_poly.pdbx_strand_id
1 'polypeptide(L)'
;MLCSAKTGLGVDQVLEAVVKRVPPPKGDPAAPLQALIFDSKFDAYKGVMLYVRVVNGCLKKGMSIRLMATGKVYEVTEVGVFKPAMVNVPELGEGQVGFLAASIKTVKDARVGDTITDNNRPAKEPLPGYRKATPMVYCGLYPVENSDYDNLRDALEKLQLNDASLTFEPETSTALGFGFRCGFLGLLHM
;
A
#
# COMPACT_ATOMS: atom_id res chain seq x y z
N MET A 1 -12.46 -20.50 22.21
CA MET A 1 -11.55 -20.19 23.32
C MET A 1 -12.07 -18.95 24.02
N LEU A 2 -12.15 -18.98 25.36
CA LEU A 2 -12.45 -17.79 26.14
C LEU A 2 -11.16 -17.06 26.42
N CYS A 3 -11.11 -15.75 26.14
CA CYS A 3 -9.94 -14.91 26.40
C CYS A 3 -10.36 -13.49 26.81
N SER A 4 -9.47 -12.81 27.53
CA SER A 4 -9.63 -11.42 27.94
C SER A 4 -8.32 -10.67 27.73
N ALA A 5 -8.30 -9.71 26.82
CA ALA A 5 -7.13 -8.86 26.59
C ALA A 5 -6.78 -8.01 27.83
N LYS A 6 -7.79 -7.60 28.63
CA LYS A 6 -7.61 -6.79 29.86
C LYS A 6 -6.88 -7.54 30.96
N THR A 7 -7.18 -8.81 31.14
CA THR A 7 -6.61 -9.64 32.24
C THR A 7 -5.51 -10.60 31.79
N GLY A 8 -5.29 -10.74 30.48
CA GLY A 8 -4.37 -11.72 29.89
C GLY A 8 -4.90 -13.16 29.88
N LEU A 9 -6.10 -13.40 30.46
CA LEU A 9 -6.67 -14.75 30.55
C LEU A 9 -6.83 -15.37 29.15
N GLY A 10 -6.27 -16.56 28.93
CA GLY A 10 -6.41 -17.34 27.71
C GLY A 10 -5.64 -16.81 26.49
N VAL A 11 -4.84 -15.75 26.62
CA VAL A 11 -4.07 -15.16 25.50
C VAL A 11 -3.04 -16.16 24.96
N ASP A 12 -2.29 -16.83 25.84
CA ASP A 12 -1.30 -17.86 25.43
C ASP A 12 -1.95 -19.00 24.64
N GLN A 13 -3.16 -19.41 25.05
CA GLN A 13 -3.91 -20.45 24.35
C GLN A 13 -4.35 -20.01 22.95
N VAL A 14 -4.69 -18.72 22.76
CA VAL A 14 -5.00 -18.16 21.45
C VAL A 14 -3.76 -18.15 20.55
N LEU A 15 -2.60 -17.72 21.08
CA LEU A 15 -1.34 -17.70 20.33
C LEU A 15 -0.93 -19.13 19.92
N GLU A 16 -1.00 -20.08 20.82
CA GLU A 16 -0.74 -21.50 20.52
C GLU A 16 -1.71 -22.05 19.46
N ALA A 17 -2.97 -21.65 19.49
CA ALA A 17 -3.94 -22.07 18.50
C ALA A 17 -3.66 -21.46 17.13
N VAL A 18 -3.19 -20.21 17.06
CA VAL A 18 -2.76 -19.58 15.81
C VAL A 18 -1.62 -20.39 15.18
N VAL A 19 -0.58 -20.70 15.97
CA VAL A 19 0.57 -21.49 15.47
C VAL A 19 0.15 -22.89 15.00
N LYS A 20 -0.77 -23.56 15.69
CA LYS A 20 -1.18 -24.94 15.38
C LYS A 20 -2.24 -25.06 14.29
N ARG A 21 -3.10 -24.04 14.10
CA ARG A 21 -4.29 -24.15 13.26
C ARG A 21 -4.27 -23.27 12.00
N VAL A 22 -3.50 -22.17 12.01
CA VAL A 22 -3.40 -21.31 10.84
C VAL A 22 -2.36 -21.91 9.87
N PRO A 23 -2.74 -22.25 8.63
CA PRO A 23 -1.78 -22.80 7.68
C PRO A 23 -0.72 -21.75 7.34
N PRO A 24 0.53 -22.16 7.09
CA PRO A 24 1.57 -21.25 6.61
C PRO A 24 1.22 -20.70 5.23
N PRO A 25 1.80 -19.56 4.84
CA PRO A 25 1.68 -19.05 3.48
C PRO A 25 2.11 -20.10 2.47
N LYS A 26 1.39 -20.16 1.35
CA LYS A 26 1.73 -21.04 0.21
C LYS A 26 2.38 -20.18 -0.86
N GLY A 27 3.55 -20.56 -1.33
CA GLY A 27 4.28 -19.89 -2.40
C GLY A 27 5.34 -20.78 -2.98
N ASP A 28 5.89 -20.38 -4.12
CA ASP A 28 6.99 -21.09 -4.79
C ASP A 28 8.19 -20.13 -4.87
N PRO A 29 9.29 -20.38 -4.12
CA PRO A 29 10.48 -19.54 -4.14
C PRO A 29 11.21 -19.56 -5.51
N ALA A 30 11.01 -20.60 -6.31
CA ALA A 30 11.61 -20.72 -7.64
C ALA A 30 10.79 -20.05 -8.76
N ALA A 31 9.54 -19.69 -8.48
CA ALA A 31 8.68 -19.01 -9.44
C ALA A 31 9.14 -17.56 -9.71
N PRO A 32 8.69 -16.93 -10.81
CA PRO A 32 8.85 -15.50 -11.01
C PRO A 32 8.28 -14.69 -9.85
N LEU A 33 8.94 -13.58 -9.50
CA LEU A 33 8.49 -12.71 -8.42
C LEU A 33 7.04 -12.25 -8.65
N GLN A 34 6.22 -12.44 -7.66
CA GLN A 34 4.90 -11.84 -7.52
C GLN A 34 4.75 -11.31 -6.09
N ALA A 35 4.76 -10.00 -5.94
CA ALA A 35 4.52 -9.35 -4.66
C ALA A 35 3.32 -8.41 -4.78
N LEU A 36 2.37 -8.52 -3.85
CA LEU A 36 1.17 -7.71 -3.80
C LEU A 36 1.43 -6.46 -2.97
N ILE A 37 1.15 -5.28 -3.52
CA ILE A 37 1.14 -4.02 -2.78
C ILE A 37 -0.16 -3.97 -1.97
N PHE A 38 -0.07 -3.97 -0.64
CA PHE A 38 -1.25 -3.86 0.20
C PHE A 38 -1.40 -2.49 0.86
N ASP A 39 -0.32 -1.71 0.90
CA ASP A 39 -0.32 -0.34 1.42
C ASP A 39 0.87 0.44 0.85
N SER A 40 0.85 1.76 1.00
CA SER A 40 1.96 2.62 0.63
C SER A 40 2.03 3.86 1.53
N LYS A 41 3.23 4.42 1.65
CA LYS A 41 3.46 5.64 2.42
C LYS A 41 4.37 6.57 1.64
N PHE A 42 4.05 7.85 1.63
CA PHE A 42 4.95 8.85 1.10
C PHE A 42 5.96 9.29 2.17
N ASP A 43 7.24 9.20 1.85
CA ASP A 43 8.34 9.71 2.64
C ASP A 43 9.02 10.84 1.88
N ALA A 44 9.25 11.98 2.53
CA ALA A 44 9.80 13.17 1.88
C ALA A 44 11.23 12.96 1.33
N TYR A 45 12.00 12.02 1.90
CA TYR A 45 13.37 11.74 1.52
C TYR A 45 13.51 10.52 0.61
N LYS A 46 12.69 9.48 0.83
CA LYS A 46 12.78 8.20 0.11
C LYS A 46 11.77 8.08 -1.04
N GLY A 47 10.82 9.01 -1.13
CA GLY A 47 9.71 8.95 -2.07
C GLY A 47 8.62 7.99 -1.61
N VAL A 48 8.00 7.30 -2.54
CA VAL A 48 6.94 6.33 -2.23
C VAL A 48 7.55 5.04 -1.70
N MET A 49 7.21 4.69 -0.47
CA MET A 49 7.51 3.40 0.14
C MET A 49 6.32 2.46 -0.05
N LEU A 50 6.55 1.28 -0.58
CA LEU A 50 5.53 0.27 -0.83
C LEU A 50 5.56 -0.79 0.26
N TYR A 51 4.41 -1.12 0.82
CA TYR A 51 4.24 -2.24 1.74
C TYR A 51 3.72 -3.43 0.95
N VAL A 52 4.48 -4.51 1.00
CA VAL A 52 4.28 -5.65 0.10
C VAL A 52 4.24 -6.97 0.83
N ARG A 53 3.44 -7.89 0.28
CA ARG A 53 3.49 -9.30 0.61
C ARG A 53 4.03 -10.06 -0.60
N VAL A 54 5.16 -10.72 -0.44
CA VAL A 54 5.70 -11.63 -1.46
C VAL A 54 4.88 -12.91 -1.46
N VAL A 55 4.30 -13.24 -2.58
CA VAL A 55 3.50 -14.47 -2.76
C VAL A 55 4.37 -15.56 -3.38
N ASN A 56 5.10 -15.23 -4.45
CA ASN A 56 6.02 -16.13 -5.13
C ASN A 56 7.36 -15.45 -5.37
N GLY A 57 8.41 -16.25 -5.49
CA GLY A 57 9.75 -15.77 -5.78
C GLY A 57 10.39 -15.03 -4.61
N CYS A 58 11.30 -14.13 -4.93
CA CYS A 58 12.08 -13.38 -3.95
C CYS A 58 12.29 -11.94 -4.44
N LEU A 59 12.19 -10.98 -3.52
CA LEU A 59 12.43 -9.56 -3.74
C LEU A 59 13.74 -9.15 -3.06
N LYS A 60 14.69 -8.56 -3.81
CA LYS A 60 16.01 -8.17 -3.32
C LYS A 60 16.33 -6.71 -3.64
N LYS A 61 17.20 -6.11 -2.83
CA LYS A 61 17.82 -4.83 -3.15
C LYS A 61 18.59 -4.92 -4.47
N GLY A 62 18.50 -3.87 -5.31
CA GLY A 62 19.15 -3.79 -6.64
C GLY A 62 18.39 -4.51 -7.75
N MET A 63 17.29 -5.19 -7.48
CA MET A 63 16.44 -5.78 -8.52
C MET A 63 15.75 -4.70 -9.36
N SER A 64 15.68 -4.95 -10.67
CA SER A 64 14.79 -4.23 -11.58
C SER A 64 13.40 -4.83 -11.48
N ILE A 65 12.45 -4.09 -10.94
CA ILE A 65 11.06 -4.52 -10.78
C ILE A 65 10.15 -3.79 -11.75
N ARG A 66 9.02 -4.43 -12.08
CA ARG A 66 7.95 -3.86 -12.91
C ARG A 66 6.64 -3.86 -12.12
N LEU A 67 5.96 -2.73 -12.12
CA LEU A 67 4.57 -2.61 -11.65
C LEU A 67 3.64 -3.10 -12.77
N MET A 68 2.84 -4.12 -12.52
CA MET A 68 2.09 -4.80 -13.60
C MET A 68 0.93 -3.94 -14.13
N ALA A 69 0.30 -3.10 -13.29
CA ALA A 69 -0.80 -2.24 -13.71
C ALA A 69 -0.36 -1.08 -14.63
N THR A 70 0.83 -0.52 -14.41
CA THR A 70 1.33 0.64 -15.18
C THR A 70 2.40 0.25 -16.19
N GLY A 71 3.01 -0.92 -16.05
CA GLY A 71 4.15 -1.38 -16.86
C GLY A 71 5.47 -0.66 -16.54
N LYS A 72 5.46 0.29 -15.58
CA LYS A 72 6.65 1.07 -15.23
C LYS A 72 7.68 0.23 -14.50
N VAL A 73 8.95 0.51 -14.77
CA VAL A 73 10.10 -0.21 -14.25
C VAL A 73 10.86 0.68 -13.27
N TYR A 74 11.26 0.12 -12.14
CA TYR A 74 12.01 0.79 -11.08
C TYR A 74 13.11 -0.13 -10.53
N GLU A 75 14.17 0.46 -10.00
CA GLU A 75 15.19 -0.28 -9.28
C GLU A 75 14.91 -0.23 -7.77
N VAL A 76 14.98 -1.37 -7.12
CA VAL A 76 14.78 -1.50 -5.67
C VAL A 76 16.00 -0.96 -4.93
N THR A 77 15.84 0.12 -4.19
CA THR A 77 16.92 0.75 -3.40
C THR A 77 17.01 0.17 -2.00
N GLU A 78 15.88 -0.15 -1.38
CA GLU A 78 15.82 -0.73 -0.03
C GLU A 78 14.73 -1.81 0.04
N VAL A 79 14.99 -2.84 0.86
CA VAL A 79 14.03 -3.88 1.22
C VAL A 79 14.12 -4.10 2.73
N GLY A 80 13.00 -4.32 3.40
CA GLY A 80 13.00 -4.52 4.85
C GLY A 80 11.71 -5.09 5.41
N VAL A 81 11.75 -5.33 6.72
CA VAL A 81 10.63 -5.85 7.53
C VAL A 81 10.33 -4.89 8.69
N PHE A 82 9.20 -5.12 9.36
CA PHE A 82 8.80 -4.37 10.56
C PHE A 82 9.08 -5.21 11.83
N LYS A 83 9.90 -4.65 12.80
CA LYS A 83 10.27 -5.32 14.09
C LYS A 83 10.36 -4.34 15.28
N PRO A 84 9.31 -3.75 15.79
CA PRO A 84 8.20 -3.06 15.15
C PRO A 84 8.66 -1.90 14.27
N ALA A 85 9.90 -1.41 14.46
CA ALA A 85 10.52 -0.42 13.57
C ALA A 85 10.90 -1.04 12.23
N MET A 86 11.11 -0.21 11.23
CA MET A 86 11.61 -0.62 9.93
C MET A 86 13.06 -1.11 10.06
N VAL A 87 13.32 -2.34 9.63
CA VAL A 87 14.64 -2.96 9.63
C VAL A 87 14.96 -3.45 8.23
N ASN A 88 16.04 -2.97 7.65
CA ASN A 88 16.48 -3.41 6.33
C ASN A 88 16.96 -4.86 6.38
N VAL A 89 16.58 -5.64 5.36
CA VAL A 89 17.01 -7.02 5.15
C VAL A 89 17.55 -7.19 3.73
N PRO A 90 18.39 -8.19 3.46
CA PRO A 90 18.92 -8.40 2.11
C PRO A 90 17.86 -8.79 1.10
N GLU A 91 16.83 -9.52 1.54
CA GLU A 91 15.75 -10.02 0.68
C GLU A 91 14.46 -10.28 1.46
N LEU A 92 13.34 -10.33 0.73
CA LEU A 92 12.06 -10.87 1.18
C LEU A 92 11.71 -12.09 0.32
N GLY A 93 11.55 -13.24 0.96
CA GLY A 93 11.13 -14.49 0.32
C GLY A 93 9.60 -14.64 0.29
N GLU A 94 9.14 -15.76 -0.29
CA GLU A 94 7.72 -16.11 -0.36
C GLU A 94 7.07 -16.14 1.02
N GLY A 95 5.83 -15.67 1.10
CA GLY A 95 5.04 -15.56 2.33
C GLY A 95 5.41 -14.40 3.24
N GLN A 96 6.55 -13.74 3.02
CA GLN A 96 7.00 -12.64 3.87
C GLN A 96 6.28 -11.34 3.53
N VAL A 97 6.07 -10.54 4.58
CA VAL A 97 5.53 -9.18 4.52
C VAL A 97 6.62 -8.20 4.91
N GLY A 98 6.75 -7.13 4.15
CA GLY A 98 7.73 -6.12 4.41
C GLY A 98 7.51 -4.85 3.60
N PHE A 99 8.55 -4.06 3.47
CA PHE A 99 8.53 -2.83 2.67
C PHE A 99 9.65 -2.82 1.63
N LEU A 100 9.45 -2.03 0.61
CA LEU A 100 10.49 -1.65 -0.34
C LEU A 100 10.44 -0.16 -0.67
N ALA A 101 11.59 0.40 -0.99
CA ALA A 101 11.73 1.70 -1.65
C ALA A 101 12.36 1.48 -3.03
N ALA A 102 11.86 2.19 -4.03
CA ALA A 102 12.33 2.06 -5.41
C ALA A 102 12.38 3.43 -6.14
N SER A 103 12.67 4.51 -5.39
CA SER A 103 12.76 5.88 -5.93
C SER A 103 11.55 6.30 -6.78
N ILE A 104 10.37 5.80 -6.44
CA ILE A 104 9.12 6.14 -7.12
C ILE A 104 8.74 7.57 -6.71
N LYS A 105 8.78 8.48 -7.66
CA LYS A 105 8.47 9.90 -7.42
C LYS A 105 7.00 10.23 -7.66
N THR A 106 6.35 9.49 -8.55
CA THR A 106 4.97 9.73 -8.95
C THR A 106 4.03 8.83 -8.15
N VAL A 107 3.27 9.46 -7.28
CA VAL A 107 2.24 8.83 -6.43
C VAL A 107 1.29 7.93 -7.22
N LYS A 108 0.86 8.40 -8.38
CA LYS A 108 -0.10 7.69 -9.26
C LYS A 108 0.40 6.36 -9.79
N ASP A 109 1.71 6.12 -9.71
CA ASP A 109 2.32 4.88 -10.22
C ASP A 109 2.22 3.71 -9.22
N ALA A 110 2.14 4.04 -7.93
CA ALA A 110 2.10 3.05 -6.85
C ALA A 110 0.66 2.87 -6.36
N ARG A 111 -0.04 1.89 -6.90
CA ARG A 111 -1.44 1.63 -6.52
C ARG A 111 -1.52 0.44 -5.57
N VAL A 112 -2.26 0.61 -4.48
CA VAL A 112 -2.64 -0.51 -3.61
C VAL A 112 -3.43 -1.54 -4.42
N GLY A 113 -3.08 -2.81 -4.28
CA GLY A 113 -3.64 -3.91 -5.06
C GLY A 113 -2.88 -4.23 -6.35
N ASP A 114 -1.85 -3.44 -6.74
CA ASP A 114 -1.01 -3.78 -7.89
C ASP A 114 -0.01 -4.90 -7.54
N THR A 115 0.45 -5.58 -8.56
CA THR A 115 1.46 -6.64 -8.47
C THR A 115 2.81 -6.14 -8.93
N ILE A 116 3.82 -6.41 -8.12
CA ILE A 116 5.23 -6.22 -8.47
C ILE A 116 5.78 -7.52 -9.00
N THR A 117 6.49 -7.46 -10.12
CA THR A 117 7.22 -8.60 -10.70
C THR A 117 8.66 -8.23 -11.05
N ASP A 118 9.51 -9.24 -11.25
CA ASP A 118 10.87 -9.04 -11.77
C ASP A 118 10.79 -8.61 -13.25
N ASN A 119 11.45 -7.52 -13.59
CA ASN A 119 11.47 -7.02 -14.97
C ASN A 119 12.20 -7.97 -15.93
N ASN A 120 13.21 -8.73 -15.45
CA ASN A 120 14.00 -9.65 -16.26
C ASN A 120 13.29 -11.01 -16.43
N ARG A 121 12.49 -11.41 -15.44
CA ARG A 121 11.71 -12.66 -15.45
C ARG A 121 10.28 -12.38 -14.98
N PRO A 122 9.47 -11.68 -15.79
CA PRO A 122 8.14 -11.25 -15.36
C PRO A 122 7.17 -12.42 -15.18
N ALA A 123 6.31 -12.32 -14.19
CA ALA A 123 5.15 -13.20 -14.04
C ALA A 123 4.16 -12.96 -15.19
N LYS A 124 3.44 -14.01 -15.59
CA LYS A 124 2.48 -13.95 -16.71
C LYS A 124 1.21 -13.19 -16.34
N GLU A 125 0.76 -13.34 -15.10
CA GLU A 125 -0.51 -12.82 -14.62
C GLU A 125 -0.31 -12.04 -13.32
N PRO A 126 -1.04 -10.91 -13.11
CA PRO A 126 -1.04 -10.23 -11.83
C PRO A 126 -1.76 -11.05 -10.77
N LEU A 127 -1.42 -10.80 -9.51
CA LEU A 127 -2.19 -11.32 -8.37
C LEU A 127 -3.59 -10.68 -8.36
N PRO A 128 -4.62 -11.38 -7.84
CA PRO A 128 -5.90 -10.76 -7.60
C PRO A 128 -5.72 -9.59 -6.63
N GLY A 129 -6.00 -8.38 -7.13
CA GLY A 129 -5.91 -7.15 -6.34
C GLY A 129 -7.09 -6.99 -5.38
N TYR A 130 -7.05 -5.91 -4.60
CA TYR A 130 -8.17 -5.55 -3.72
C TYR A 130 -9.32 -4.94 -4.52
N ARG A 131 -10.56 -5.19 -4.08
CA ARG A 131 -11.71 -4.45 -4.60
C ARG A 131 -11.60 -3.00 -4.14
N LYS A 132 -11.82 -2.05 -5.07
CA LYS A 132 -11.94 -0.65 -4.68
C LYS A 132 -13.08 -0.50 -3.68
N ALA A 133 -12.79 0.13 -2.55
CA ALA A 133 -13.82 0.54 -1.62
C ALA A 133 -14.71 1.62 -2.27
N THR A 134 -16.02 1.51 -2.09
CA THR A 134 -16.96 2.50 -2.61
C THR A 134 -17.24 3.54 -1.51
N PRO A 135 -16.97 4.83 -1.76
CA PRO A 135 -17.29 5.87 -0.80
C PRO A 135 -18.78 5.91 -0.47
N MET A 136 -19.10 6.14 0.79
CA MET A 136 -20.48 6.27 1.29
C MET A 136 -20.83 7.69 1.74
N VAL A 137 -19.82 8.50 2.06
CA VAL A 137 -19.96 9.88 2.49
C VAL A 137 -19.12 10.77 1.59
N TYR A 138 -19.68 11.91 1.19
CA TYR A 138 -18.98 12.88 0.35
C TYR A 138 -18.97 14.25 1.00
N CYS A 139 -17.87 14.99 0.86
CA CYS A 139 -17.80 16.40 1.20
C CYS A 139 -16.99 17.17 0.14
N GLY A 140 -17.30 18.45 -0.01
CA GLY A 140 -16.51 19.39 -0.81
C GLY A 140 -15.39 20.01 0.04
N LEU A 141 -14.16 19.97 -0.45
CA LEU A 141 -13.02 20.68 0.11
C LEU A 141 -12.61 21.82 -0.83
N TYR A 142 -12.58 23.04 -0.29
CA TYR A 142 -12.26 24.23 -1.06
C TYR A 142 -11.12 24.97 -0.36
N PRO A 143 -10.09 25.45 -1.09
CA PRO A 143 -9.06 26.28 -0.51
C PRO A 143 -9.65 27.62 -0.08
N VAL A 144 -9.09 28.23 0.96
CA VAL A 144 -9.50 29.58 1.39
C VAL A 144 -9.12 30.62 0.34
N GLU A 145 -7.90 30.49 -0.22
CA GLU A 145 -7.40 31.30 -1.30
C GLU A 145 -7.36 30.50 -2.60
N ASN A 146 -7.91 31.00 -3.68
CA ASN A 146 -7.93 30.31 -4.98
C ASN A 146 -6.53 29.96 -5.51
N SER A 147 -5.49 30.71 -5.12
CA SER A 147 -4.08 30.43 -5.44
C SER A 147 -3.58 29.11 -4.85
N ASP A 148 -4.23 28.59 -3.83
CA ASP A 148 -3.84 27.35 -3.15
C ASP A 148 -4.49 26.08 -3.73
N TYR A 149 -5.23 26.21 -4.83
CA TYR A 149 -5.90 25.08 -5.47
C TYR A 149 -4.92 23.95 -5.85
N ASP A 150 -3.77 24.30 -6.44
CA ASP A 150 -2.75 23.32 -6.82
C ASP A 150 -2.08 22.68 -5.59
N ASN A 151 -1.84 23.47 -4.53
CA ASN A 151 -1.32 22.97 -3.26
C ASN A 151 -2.29 21.96 -2.61
N LEU A 152 -3.59 22.25 -2.64
CA LEU A 152 -4.63 21.36 -2.12
C LEU A 152 -4.69 20.06 -2.93
N ARG A 153 -4.61 20.13 -4.27
CA ARG A 153 -4.56 18.94 -5.13
C ARG A 153 -3.38 18.04 -4.77
N ASP A 154 -2.18 18.62 -4.67
CA ASP A 154 -0.96 17.87 -4.37
C ASP A 154 -1.01 17.24 -2.96
N ALA A 155 -1.64 17.94 -2.00
CA ALA A 155 -1.87 17.40 -0.66
C ALA A 155 -2.85 16.20 -0.68
N LEU A 156 -3.95 16.30 -1.43
CA LEU A 156 -4.92 15.21 -1.59
C LEU A 156 -4.31 13.99 -2.32
N GLU A 157 -3.47 14.21 -3.33
CA GLU A 157 -2.74 13.14 -4.01
C GLU A 157 -1.79 12.39 -3.05
N LYS A 158 -1.09 13.12 -2.17
CA LYS A 158 -0.24 12.53 -1.12
C LYS A 158 -1.04 11.82 -0.05
N LEU A 159 -2.18 12.40 0.35
CA LEU A 159 -3.07 11.77 1.33
C LEU A 159 -3.65 10.46 0.81
N GLN A 160 -4.02 10.39 -0.47
CA GLN A 160 -4.55 9.18 -1.10
C GLN A 160 -3.55 8.01 -1.12
N LEU A 161 -2.24 8.28 -1.00
CA LEU A 161 -1.24 7.22 -0.81
C LEU A 161 -1.31 6.59 0.57
N ASN A 162 -1.54 7.43 1.59
CA ASN A 162 -1.63 6.96 2.96
C ASN A 162 -3.03 6.40 3.26
N ASP A 163 -4.01 6.74 2.43
CA ASP A 163 -5.40 6.31 2.53
C ASP A 163 -5.95 5.90 1.16
N ALA A 164 -5.77 4.63 0.82
CA ALA A 164 -6.21 4.06 -0.45
C ALA A 164 -7.73 4.09 -0.66
N SER A 165 -8.52 4.35 0.39
CA SER A 165 -9.97 4.44 0.34
C SER A 165 -10.49 5.85 0.03
N LEU A 166 -9.65 6.88 0.23
CA LEU A 166 -9.97 8.26 -0.15
C LEU A 166 -10.10 8.37 -1.68
N THR A 167 -11.20 8.92 -2.13
CA THR A 167 -11.38 9.31 -3.53
C THR A 167 -11.60 10.81 -3.61
N PHE A 168 -11.09 11.46 -4.64
CA PHE A 168 -11.40 12.87 -4.90
C PHE A 168 -11.45 13.16 -6.38
N GLU A 169 -12.29 14.12 -6.75
CA GLU A 169 -12.47 14.63 -8.10
C GLU A 169 -12.63 16.16 -8.07
N PRO A 170 -12.19 16.88 -9.11
CA PRO A 170 -12.39 18.32 -9.20
C PRO A 170 -13.89 18.65 -9.12
N GLU A 171 -14.21 19.70 -8.35
CA GLU A 171 -15.56 20.23 -8.20
C GLU A 171 -15.51 21.77 -8.26
N THR A 172 -16.58 22.38 -8.77
CA THR A 172 -16.71 23.83 -8.82
C THR A 172 -17.98 24.26 -8.11
N SER A 173 -17.84 25.19 -7.17
CA SER A 173 -18.96 25.83 -6.48
C SER A 173 -19.09 27.28 -6.95
N THR A 174 -20.30 27.74 -7.21
CA THR A 174 -20.57 29.14 -7.55
C THR A 174 -20.22 30.12 -6.41
N ALA A 175 -20.28 29.65 -5.15
CA ALA A 175 -20.00 30.45 -3.98
C ALA A 175 -18.54 30.33 -3.50
N LEU A 176 -17.91 29.16 -3.65
CA LEU A 176 -16.60 28.84 -3.07
C LEU A 176 -15.47 28.70 -4.13
N GLY A 177 -15.80 28.75 -5.44
CA GLY A 177 -14.83 28.60 -6.51
C GLY A 177 -14.45 27.16 -6.78
N PHE A 178 -13.19 26.93 -7.13
CA PHE A 178 -12.65 25.61 -7.48
C PHE A 178 -12.22 24.85 -6.24
N GLY A 179 -12.57 23.58 -6.18
CA GLY A 179 -12.24 22.67 -5.08
C GLY A 179 -12.28 21.21 -5.52
N PHE A 180 -12.47 20.33 -4.54
CA PHE A 180 -12.51 18.89 -4.77
C PHE A 180 -13.67 18.26 -4.01
N ARG A 181 -14.42 17.40 -4.68
CA ARG A 181 -15.39 16.50 -4.06
C ARG A 181 -14.63 15.27 -3.58
N CYS A 182 -14.57 15.10 -2.26
CA CYS A 182 -13.87 13.99 -1.61
C CYS A 182 -14.88 12.93 -1.14
N GLY A 183 -14.57 11.66 -1.38
CA GLY A 183 -15.38 10.53 -0.98
C GLY A 183 -14.69 9.70 0.11
N PHE A 184 -15.44 9.37 1.16
CA PHE A 184 -15.00 8.68 2.38
C PHE A 184 -15.84 7.43 2.63
N LEU A 185 -15.30 6.43 3.35
CA LEU A 185 -16.03 5.21 3.71
C LEU A 185 -17.14 5.44 4.73
N GLY A 186 -17.04 6.51 5.51
CA GLY A 186 -18.03 6.87 6.52
C GLY A 186 -17.62 8.13 7.27
N LEU A 187 -18.48 8.59 8.21
CA LEU A 187 -18.26 9.83 8.98
C LEU A 187 -17.00 9.80 9.86
N LEU A 188 -16.61 8.61 10.38
CA LEU A 188 -15.38 8.48 11.18
C LEU A 188 -14.11 8.51 10.32
N HIS A 189 -14.24 8.29 9.02
CA HIS A 189 -13.14 8.37 8.07
C HIS A 189 -12.94 9.81 7.56
N MET A 190 -14.02 10.57 7.46
CA MET A 190 -14.02 11.99 7.09
C MET A 190 -13.49 12.88 8.22
#